data_28227344e3f8fc73aa33472439252c5d
#
_entry.id   28227344e3f8fc73aa33472439252c5d
#
_cell.length_a   1.000
_cell.length_b   1.000
_cell.length_c   1.000
_cell.angle_alpha   90.00
_cell.angle_beta   90.00
_cell.angle_gamma   90.00
#
_symmetry.space_group_name_H-M   'P 1'
#
loop_
_entity.id
_entity.type
_entity.pdbx_description
1 polymer ?
#
loop_
_entity_poly.entity_id
_entity_poly.type
_entity_poly.pdbx_seq_one_letter_code
_entity_poly.pdbx_strand_id
1 'polypeptide(L)'
;MKDVTSKNEHELPLFPGLLPYPHTIGAPDFKPTEEGVIRSQSQTAMSEQVQIQKDQILEQVKLLQKQYSELVEREIISNLIYRAEIKFKPVPGHTYHLYLRGDGYFLSLIEPNQWGRTSKPQFVATIKLLYDLTWQILEKSEHFNHFTNENLS
;
A
#
# COMPACT_ATOMS: atom_id res chain seq x y z
N MET A 1 14.03 77.82 -21.26
CA MET A 1 14.96 77.22 -20.30
C MET A 1 14.15 76.37 -19.31
N LYS A 2 14.14 75.13 -19.46
CA LYS A 2 14.25 74.05 -18.46
C LYS A 2 13.73 72.77 -18.98
N ASP A 3 14.69 71.93 -19.12
CA ASP A 3 14.53 70.50 -19.29
C ASP A 3 13.71 69.89 -18.18
N VAL A 4 12.82 68.98 -18.53
CA VAL A 4 12.47 67.88 -17.67
C VAL A 4 12.44 66.60 -18.51
N THR A 5 13.59 65.99 -18.57
CA THR A 5 13.77 64.62 -18.96
C THR A 5 13.16 63.71 -17.88
N SER A 6 11.93 63.29 -18.06
CA SER A 6 11.42 62.15 -17.28
C SER A 6 11.89 60.86 -17.96
N LYS A 7 13.00 60.31 -17.49
CA LYS A 7 13.38 58.97 -17.73
C LYS A 7 12.37 58.06 -17.04
N ASN A 8 11.48 57.48 -17.81
CA ASN A 8 10.81 56.26 -17.42
C ASN A 8 11.84 55.14 -17.47
N GLU A 9 12.51 54.93 -16.35
CA GLU A 9 13.26 53.71 -16.13
C GLU A 9 12.23 52.58 -16.09
N HIS A 10 12.13 51.83 -17.20
CA HIS A 10 11.49 50.53 -17.23
C HIS A 10 12.34 49.60 -16.36
N GLU A 11 11.97 49.47 -15.09
CA GLU A 11 12.46 48.38 -14.28
C GLU A 11 12.05 47.06 -14.97
N LEU A 12 13.03 46.34 -15.46
CA LEU A 12 12.84 45.02 -15.99
C LEU A 12 12.30 44.13 -14.86
N PRO A 13 11.19 43.46 -15.03
CA PRO A 13 10.67 42.56 -14.01
C PRO A 13 11.69 41.49 -13.65
N LEU A 14 11.80 41.21 -12.36
CA LEU A 14 12.74 40.24 -11.78
C LEU A 14 12.61 38.82 -12.34
N PHE A 15 11.54 38.55 -13.07
CA PHE A 15 11.25 37.28 -13.71
C PHE A 15 11.03 37.48 -15.21
N PRO A 16 11.98 37.06 -16.07
CA PRO A 16 11.88 37.23 -17.52
C PRO A 16 10.66 36.55 -18.18
N GLY A 17 10.01 35.60 -17.48
CA GLY A 17 8.81 34.92 -17.97
C GLY A 17 7.49 35.67 -17.66
N LEU A 18 7.54 36.77 -16.91
CA LEU A 18 6.41 37.57 -16.51
C LEU A 18 6.50 39.02 -17.08
N LEU A 19 7.10 39.18 -18.25
CA LEU A 19 7.10 40.45 -18.96
C LEU A 19 5.65 40.87 -19.20
N PRO A 20 5.25 42.08 -18.74
CA PRO A 20 3.95 42.63 -19.11
C PRO A 20 3.90 42.69 -20.64
N TYR A 21 2.84 42.17 -21.21
CA TYR A 21 2.62 42.26 -22.65
C TYR A 21 2.74 43.74 -23.10
N PRO A 22 3.50 44.03 -24.15
CA PRO A 22 3.53 45.40 -24.66
C PRO A 22 2.13 45.77 -25.10
N HIS A 23 1.54 46.71 -24.39
CA HIS A 23 0.25 47.29 -24.79
C HIS A 23 0.50 48.11 -26.06
N THR A 24 0.37 47.47 -27.20
CA THR A 24 0.34 48.18 -28.48
C THR A 24 -0.96 48.99 -28.53
N ILE A 25 -0.87 50.26 -28.90
CA ILE A 25 -2.04 51.09 -29.11
C ILE A 25 -2.98 50.35 -30.08
N GLY A 26 -4.15 49.94 -29.59
CA GLY A 26 -5.10 49.13 -30.35
C GLY A 26 -5.14 47.64 -30.05
N ALA A 27 -4.28 47.11 -29.11
CA ALA A 27 -4.44 45.76 -28.64
C ALA A 27 -5.69 45.68 -27.75
N PRO A 28 -6.55 44.68 -27.93
CA PRO A 28 -7.71 44.46 -27.06
C PRO A 28 -7.23 44.18 -25.64
N ASP A 29 -7.74 44.92 -24.67
CA ASP A 29 -7.49 44.71 -23.27
C ASP A 29 -8.22 43.44 -22.82
N PHE A 30 -7.51 42.30 -22.81
CA PHE A 30 -8.04 41.03 -22.35
C PHE A 30 -8.18 41.03 -20.83
N LYS A 31 -9.26 41.60 -20.33
CA LYS A 31 -9.68 41.39 -18.95
C LYS A 31 -10.43 40.11 -18.86
N PRO A 32 -10.09 39.19 -17.94
CA PRO A 32 -10.88 38.00 -17.72
C PRO A 32 -12.30 38.44 -17.34
N THR A 33 -13.31 37.95 -18.05
CA THR A 33 -14.70 38.17 -17.70
C THR A 33 -15.00 37.48 -16.36
N GLU A 34 -15.90 38.07 -15.54
CA GLU A 34 -16.34 37.43 -14.30
C GLU A 34 -16.82 35.99 -14.52
N GLU A 35 -17.55 35.75 -15.59
CA GLU A 35 -17.99 34.41 -16.00
C GLU A 35 -16.80 33.47 -16.28
N GLY A 36 -15.73 33.96 -16.91
CA GLY A 36 -14.53 33.19 -17.18
C GLY A 36 -13.79 32.80 -15.89
N VAL A 37 -13.72 33.71 -14.93
CA VAL A 37 -13.12 33.48 -13.62
C VAL A 37 -13.93 32.46 -12.82
N ILE A 38 -15.26 32.60 -12.75
CA ILE A 38 -16.16 31.67 -12.07
C ILE A 38 -16.06 30.28 -12.70
N ARG A 39 -16.05 30.18 -14.01
CA ARG A 39 -15.91 28.90 -14.72
C ARG A 39 -14.58 28.22 -14.44
N SER A 40 -13.48 28.96 -14.44
CA SER A 40 -12.15 28.47 -14.12
C SER A 40 -12.06 27.97 -12.66
N GLN A 41 -12.59 28.73 -11.71
CA GLN A 41 -12.65 28.35 -10.30
C GLN A 41 -13.50 27.09 -10.09
N SER A 42 -14.65 27.01 -10.73
CA SER A 42 -15.52 25.83 -10.66
C SER A 42 -14.85 24.58 -11.25
N GLN A 43 -14.12 24.74 -12.34
CA GLN A 43 -13.37 23.64 -12.95
C GLN A 43 -12.23 23.15 -12.05
N THR A 44 -11.52 24.07 -11.40
CA THR A 44 -10.47 23.73 -10.43
C THR A 44 -11.05 22.99 -9.23
N ALA A 45 -12.12 23.53 -8.62
CA ALA A 45 -12.79 22.91 -7.49
C ALA A 45 -13.33 21.50 -7.83
N MET A 46 -13.91 21.35 -9.02
CA MET A 46 -14.35 20.05 -9.52
C MET A 46 -13.18 19.06 -9.66
N SER A 47 -12.07 19.53 -10.23
CA SER A 47 -10.87 18.70 -10.43
C SER A 47 -10.26 18.26 -9.10
N GLU A 48 -10.17 19.15 -8.11
CA GLU A 48 -9.71 18.83 -6.77
C GLU A 48 -10.64 17.82 -6.08
N GLN A 49 -11.95 18.02 -6.16
CA GLN A 49 -12.93 17.11 -5.58
C GLN A 49 -12.86 15.72 -6.20
N VAL A 50 -12.73 15.64 -7.52
CA VAL A 50 -12.57 14.36 -8.24
C VAL A 50 -11.25 13.69 -7.85
N GLN A 51 -10.17 14.45 -7.65
CA GLN A 51 -8.90 13.88 -7.21
C GLN A 51 -9.00 13.29 -5.80
N ILE A 52 -9.63 13.99 -4.87
CA ILE A 52 -9.90 13.46 -3.51
C ILE A 52 -10.67 12.15 -3.57
N GLN A 53 -11.72 12.06 -4.40
CA GLN A 53 -12.49 10.84 -4.55
C GLN A 53 -11.67 9.69 -5.14
N LYS A 54 -10.81 9.97 -6.13
CA LYS A 54 -9.89 8.97 -6.69
C LYS A 54 -8.92 8.44 -5.64
N ASP A 55 -8.36 9.33 -4.82
CA ASP A 55 -7.43 8.95 -3.77
C ASP A 55 -8.11 8.07 -2.71
N GLN A 56 -9.34 8.39 -2.31
CA GLN A 56 -10.15 7.56 -1.42
C GLN A 56 -10.41 6.16 -2.00
N ILE A 57 -10.72 6.07 -3.29
CA ILE A 57 -10.92 4.78 -3.97
C ILE A 57 -9.61 3.99 -4.01
N LEU A 58 -8.47 4.63 -4.28
CA LEU A 58 -7.17 3.98 -4.27
C LEU A 58 -6.80 3.42 -2.89
N GLU A 59 -7.13 4.12 -1.81
CA GLU A 59 -6.95 3.61 -0.45
C GLU A 59 -7.82 2.37 -0.18
N GLN A 60 -9.07 2.37 -0.65
CA GLN A 60 -9.93 1.19 -0.56
C GLN A 60 -9.37 0.01 -1.36
N VAL A 61 -8.86 0.25 -2.57
CA VAL A 61 -8.21 -0.79 -3.40
C VAL A 61 -7.00 -1.39 -2.68
N LYS A 62 -6.14 -0.58 -2.07
CA LYS A 62 -4.99 -1.07 -1.28
C LYS A 62 -5.45 -1.95 -0.11
N LEU A 63 -6.49 -1.53 0.60
CA LEU A 63 -7.05 -2.31 1.70
C LEU A 63 -7.58 -3.67 1.21
N LEU A 64 -8.33 -3.67 0.11
CA LEU A 64 -8.87 -4.90 -0.50
C LEU A 64 -7.76 -5.82 -0.99
N GLN A 65 -6.70 -5.28 -1.58
CA GLN A 65 -5.52 -6.06 -1.99
C GLN A 65 -4.85 -6.73 -0.80
N LYS A 66 -4.70 -6.01 0.32
CA LYS A 66 -4.15 -6.58 1.56
C LYS A 66 -5.03 -7.72 2.08
N GLN A 67 -6.33 -7.51 2.17
CA GLN A 67 -7.28 -8.53 2.62
C GLN A 67 -7.26 -9.77 1.72
N TYR A 68 -7.17 -9.57 0.41
CA TYR A 68 -7.07 -10.66 -0.55
C TYR A 68 -5.79 -11.48 -0.35
N SER A 69 -4.64 -10.82 -0.19
CA SER A 69 -3.37 -11.54 0.06
C SER A 69 -3.38 -12.33 1.37
N GLU A 70 -4.00 -11.78 2.43
CA GLU A 70 -4.17 -12.48 3.70
C GLU A 70 -5.06 -13.73 3.56
N LEU A 71 -6.11 -13.66 2.75
CA LEU A 71 -6.96 -14.83 2.45
C LEU A 71 -6.23 -15.90 1.66
N VAL A 72 -5.46 -15.52 0.65
CA VAL A 72 -4.64 -16.46 -0.13
C VAL A 72 -3.59 -17.15 0.75
N GLU A 73 -2.90 -16.39 1.59
CA GLU A 73 -1.96 -16.99 2.56
C GLU A 73 -2.66 -17.97 3.51
N ARG A 74 -3.86 -17.63 3.99
CA ARG A 74 -4.66 -18.50 4.86
C ARG A 74 -5.06 -19.78 4.16
N GLU A 75 -5.44 -19.72 2.90
CA GLU A 75 -5.77 -20.89 2.09
C GLU A 75 -4.54 -21.80 1.91
N ILE A 76 -3.40 -21.24 1.51
CA ILE A 76 -2.14 -21.97 1.30
C ILE A 76 -1.73 -22.70 2.58
N ILE A 77 -1.68 -22.00 3.71
CA ILE A 77 -1.25 -22.62 4.97
C ILE A 77 -2.26 -23.68 5.44
N SER A 78 -3.55 -23.45 5.26
CA SER A 78 -4.57 -24.42 5.63
C SER A 78 -4.42 -25.72 4.83
N ASN A 79 -4.20 -25.62 3.54
CA ASN A 79 -3.96 -26.80 2.67
C ASN A 79 -2.68 -27.55 3.07
N LEU A 80 -1.62 -26.82 3.44
CA LEU A 80 -0.36 -27.41 3.89
C LEU A 80 -0.57 -28.16 5.22
N ILE A 81 -1.30 -27.57 6.17
CA ILE A 81 -1.55 -28.17 7.46
C ILE A 81 -2.44 -29.41 7.33
N TYR A 82 -3.44 -29.42 6.46
CA TYR A 82 -4.28 -30.59 6.23
C TYR A 82 -3.52 -31.77 5.60
N ARG A 83 -2.34 -31.52 5.02
CA ARG A 83 -1.41 -32.57 4.54
C ARG A 83 -0.35 -32.93 5.57
N ALA A 84 -0.18 -32.12 6.62
CA ALA A 84 0.81 -32.33 7.67
C ALA A 84 0.42 -33.46 8.63
N GLU A 85 1.41 -34.04 9.30
CA GLU A 85 1.17 -35.00 10.37
C GLU A 85 0.65 -34.28 11.62
N ILE A 86 -0.57 -34.64 12.07
CA ILE A 86 -1.19 -34.09 13.27
C ILE A 86 -1.49 -35.25 14.22
N LYS A 87 -0.79 -35.30 15.36
CA LYS A 87 -0.91 -36.36 16.37
C LYS A 87 -1.95 -36.09 17.47
N PHE A 88 -2.64 -34.97 17.40
CA PHE A 88 -3.64 -34.53 18.35
C PHE A 88 -4.81 -33.90 17.62
N LYS A 89 -5.93 -33.70 18.30
CA LYS A 89 -7.10 -32.99 17.73
C LYS A 89 -6.92 -31.48 17.98
N PRO A 90 -6.73 -30.68 16.92
CA PRO A 90 -6.65 -29.22 17.08
C PRO A 90 -7.97 -28.64 17.59
N VAL A 91 -7.88 -27.63 18.46
CA VAL A 91 -9.01 -26.94 19.04
C VAL A 91 -9.10 -25.53 18.48
N PRO A 92 -10.26 -25.07 17.95
CA PRO A 92 -10.44 -23.70 17.50
C PRO A 92 -10.09 -22.69 18.57
N GLY A 93 -9.45 -21.58 18.17
CA GLY A 93 -8.99 -20.53 19.05
C GLY A 93 -7.59 -20.75 19.66
N HIS A 94 -7.01 -21.95 19.53
CA HIS A 94 -5.70 -22.25 20.09
C HIS A 94 -4.58 -22.04 19.07
N THR A 95 -3.37 -21.79 19.58
CA THR A 95 -2.15 -21.57 18.81
C THR A 95 -1.32 -22.84 18.77
N TYR A 96 -0.69 -23.08 17.63
CA TYR A 96 0.14 -24.23 17.33
C TYR A 96 1.37 -23.80 16.53
N HIS A 97 2.36 -24.67 16.48
CA HIS A 97 3.60 -24.41 15.75
C HIS A 97 3.82 -25.46 14.68
N LEU A 98 4.04 -25.01 13.46
CA LEU A 98 4.31 -25.83 12.30
C LEU A 98 5.81 -26.00 12.11
N TYR A 99 6.25 -27.23 11.95
CA TYR A 99 7.64 -27.60 11.74
C TYR A 99 7.82 -28.50 10.53
N LEU A 100 9.01 -28.43 9.95
CA LEU A 100 9.48 -29.33 8.91
C LEU A 100 10.50 -30.32 9.52
N ARG A 101 10.33 -31.61 9.22
CA ARG A 101 11.29 -32.67 9.54
C ARG A 101 11.45 -33.58 8.32
N GLY A 102 12.66 -33.54 7.72
CA GLY A 102 12.87 -34.19 6.42
C GLY A 102 11.94 -33.59 5.36
N ASP A 103 11.17 -34.41 4.68
CA ASP A 103 10.24 -33.98 3.63
C ASP A 103 8.78 -33.79 4.14
N GLY A 104 8.57 -33.93 5.46
CA GLY A 104 7.22 -33.89 6.04
C GLY A 104 7.00 -32.74 7.02
N TYR A 105 5.83 -32.14 6.95
CA TYR A 105 5.37 -31.14 7.91
C TYR A 105 4.65 -31.82 9.07
N PHE A 106 4.81 -31.27 10.27
CA PHE A 106 4.05 -31.71 11.44
C PHE A 106 3.66 -30.53 12.34
N LEU A 107 2.54 -30.69 13.00
CA LEU A 107 2.01 -29.73 13.95
C LEU A 107 2.41 -30.08 15.38
N SER A 108 2.81 -29.08 16.17
CA SER A 108 3.22 -29.27 17.56
C SER A 108 2.67 -28.15 18.46
N LEU A 109 2.53 -28.48 19.74
CA LEU A 109 2.25 -27.52 20.83
C LEU A 109 3.53 -26.91 21.42
N ILE A 110 4.69 -27.47 21.08
CA ILE A 110 5.99 -27.06 21.60
C ILE A 110 6.45 -25.82 20.85
N GLU A 111 6.78 -24.76 21.59
CA GLU A 111 7.34 -23.52 21.03
C GLU A 111 8.76 -23.71 20.48
N PRO A 112 9.21 -22.89 19.51
CA PRO A 112 10.54 -23.01 18.92
C PRO A 112 11.69 -22.96 19.93
N ASN A 113 11.49 -22.27 21.08
CA ASN A 113 12.49 -22.11 22.13
C ASN A 113 12.52 -23.27 23.13
N GLN A 114 11.50 -24.12 23.14
CA GLN A 114 11.37 -25.25 24.06
C GLN A 114 11.99 -26.56 23.55
N TRP A 115 12.41 -26.58 22.28
CA TRP A 115 13.09 -27.74 21.71
C TRP A 115 14.50 -27.89 22.26
N GLY A 116 14.85 -29.11 22.67
CA GLY A 116 16.20 -29.45 23.11
C GLY A 116 17.24 -29.28 21.99
N ARG A 117 18.50 -29.11 22.37
CA ARG A 117 19.62 -28.86 21.44
C ARG A 117 19.85 -29.97 20.40
N THR A 118 19.49 -31.21 20.72
CA THR A 118 19.89 -32.40 19.96
C THR A 118 18.92 -32.75 18.83
N SER A 119 17.70 -32.23 18.82
CA SER A 119 16.66 -32.61 17.83
C SER A 119 15.73 -31.44 17.54
N LYS A 120 16.30 -30.31 17.12
CA LYS A 120 15.49 -29.13 16.79
C LYS A 120 14.96 -29.25 15.37
N PRO A 121 13.64 -29.44 15.16
CA PRO A 121 13.05 -29.41 13.84
C PRO A 121 13.08 -28.00 13.27
N GLN A 122 12.99 -27.87 11.97
CA GLN A 122 12.97 -26.57 11.32
C GLN A 122 11.62 -25.88 11.54
N PHE A 123 11.64 -24.71 12.18
CA PHE A 123 10.45 -23.92 12.41
C PHE A 123 9.96 -23.29 11.10
N VAL A 124 8.67 -23.39 10.84
CA VAL A 124 8.01 -22.83 9.64
C VAL A 124 7.14 -21.65 9.99
N ALA A 125 6.18 -21.82 10.88
CA ALA A 125 5.27 -20.76 11.29
C ALA A 125 4.59 -21.06 12.63
N THR A 126 4.20 -19.99 13.32
CA THR A 126 3.22 -20.04 14.42
C THR A 126 1.84 -19.75 13.84
N ILE A 127 0.88 -20.60 14.10
CA ILE A 127 -0.44 -20.59 13.48
C ILE A 127 -1.54 -20.75 14.51
N LYS A 128 -2.72 -20.23 14.21
CA LYS A 128 -3.91 -20.33 15.04
C LYS A 128 -5.06 -20.94 14.25
N LEU A 129 -5.72 -21.94 14.81
CA LEU A 129 -6.93 -22.49 14.23
C LEU A 129 -8.10 -21.54 14.51
N LEU A 130 -8.77 -21.07 13.46
CA LEU A 130 -9.95 -20.24 13.55
C LEU A 130 -11.23 -21.09 13.68
N TYR A 131 -12.34 -20.45 14.05
CA TYR A 131 -13.61 -21.13 14.24
C TYR A 131 -14.27 -21.59 12.92
N ASP A 132 -13.84 -21.03 11.78
CA ASP A 132 -14.21 -21.45 10.43
C ASP A 132 -13.34 -22.61 9.91
N LEU A 133 -12.50 -23.18 10.79
CA LEU A 133 -11.56 -24.27 10.50
C LEU A 133 -10.46 -23.90 9.49
N THR A 134 -10.23 -22.63 9.26
CA THR A 134 -9.03 -22.15 8.55
C THR A 134 -7.90 -21.83 9.53
N TRP A 135 -6.68 -21.75 9.01
CA TRP A 135 -5.49 -21.50 9.81
C TRP A 135 -4.95 -20.10 9.52
N GLN A 136 -4.84 -19.29 10.55
CA GLN A 136 -4.25 -17.96 10.49
C GLN A 136 -2.78 -18.04 10.88
N ILE A 137 -1.91 -17.40 10.11
CA ILE A 137 -0.50 -17.25 10.44
C ILE A 137 -0.35 -16.08 11.42
N LEU A 138 0.29 -16.34 12.57
CA LEU A 138 0.63 -15.31 13.56
C LEU A 138 2.09 -14.85 13.40
N GLU A 139 2.99 -15.80 13.13
CA GLU A 139 4.43 -15.56 12.98
C GLU A 139 4.99 -16.45 11.87
N LYS A 140 5.87 -15.91 11.06
CA LYS A 140 6.54 -16.62 9.95
C LYS A 140 8.02 -16.78 10.25
N SER A 141 8.60 -17.91 9.86
CA SER A 141 10.06 -18.05 9.81
C SER A 141 10.64 -17.22 8.67
N GLU A 142 11.92 -16.91 8.73
CA GLU A 142 12.64 -16.21 7.65
C GLU A 142 12.56 -16.92 6.30
N HIS A 143 12.42 -18.25 6.32
CA HIS A 143 12.35 -19.10 5.12
C HIS A 143 10.92 -19.47 4.70
N PHE A 144 9.89 -18.87 5.33
CA PHE A 144 8.49 -19.22 5.09
C PHE A 144 8.11 -19.22 3.59
N ASN A 145 8.54 -18.20 2.84
CA ASN A 145 8.23 -18.07 1.43
C ASN A 145 8.83 -19.20 0.56
N HIS A 146 9.94 -19.79 1.00
CA HIS A 146 10.55 -20.93 0.31
C HIS A 146 9.68 -22.17 0.45
N PHE A 147 9.11 -22.41 1.62
CA PHE A 147 8.24 -23.55 1.89
C PHE A 147 6.90 -23.49 1.14
N THR A 148 6.38 -22.30 0.92
CA THR A 148 5.10 -22.13 0.20
C THR A 148 5.26 -22.31 -1.30
N ASN A 149 6.38 -21.89 -1.88
CA ASN A 149 6.64 -22.00 -3.32
C ASN A 149 6.89 -23.43 -3.78
N GLU A 150 7.53 -24.27 -2.97
CA GLU A 150 7.79 -25.68 -3.29
C GLU A 150 6.51 -26.53 -3.30
N ASN A 151 5.45 -26.11 -2.59
CA ASN A 151 4.20 -26.87 -2.47
C ASN A 151 3.10 -26.40 -3.45
N LEU A 152 3.38 -25.38 -4.28
CA LEU A 152 2.47 -24.88 -5.31
C LEU A 152 2.78 -25.41 -6.72
N SER A 153 3.82 -26.26 -6.84
CA SER A 153 4.23 -26.94 -8.08
C SER A 153 3.64 -28.40 -8.15
#